data_76cbad3c490257ea0c0ffe1e48848540
#
_entry.id   76cbad3c490257ea0c0ffe1e48848540
#
_cell.length_a   1.000
_cell.length_b   1.000
_cell.length_c   1.000
_cell.angle_alpha   90.00
_cell.angle_beta   90.00
_cell.angle_gamma   90.00
#
_symmetry.space_group_name_H-M   'P 1'
#
loop_
_entity.id
_entity.type
_entity.pdbx_description
1 polymer ?
#
loop_
_entity_poly.entity_id
_entity_poly.type
_entity_poly.pdbx_seq_one_letter_code
_entity_poly.pdbx_strand_id
1 'polypeptide(L)'
;MSVEEGEITALRRLGLTEYESRIYLVLIKMGPIKASELSFFGQIPRTKTYGAIKELERKGLLGIIPGKPEAYAPSSPGEVLMPLVTKLSRDLTEAEVVVQDLALAYESNKFVKREIPKEAQEFWELEGRPGIINKLNQIFGDSSKTINYCTTAAGLVRAYKAHCEILEKVSKEGTGVRILSPTTSENSGVAREISEVLDFKILDSPFGENFVTIDSRELVVVETKPEDLRTDQGADKAIWTTNRLLVDLHDQLFDRVWNSLPAARFSSK
;
A
#
# COMPACT_ATOMS: atom_id res chain seq x y z
N MET A 1 21.12 -19.48 0.56
CA MET A 1 21.07 -18.11 -0.02
C MET A 1 20.04 -17.21 0.67
N SER A 2 18.88 -17.68 1.05
CA SER A 2 17.81 -16.82 1.62
C SER A 2 18.09 -16.22 3.01
N VAL A 3 18.90 -16.87 3.86
CA VAL A 3 19.18 -16.38 5.22
C VAL A 3 20.10 -15.15 5.21
N GLU A 4 21.10 -15.12 4.34
CA GLU A 4 22.02 -13.97 4.24
C GLU A 4 21.36 -12.70 3.73
N GLU A 5 20.44 -12.79 2.79
CA GLU A 5 19.67 -11.62 2.32
C GLU A 5 18.75 -11.05 3.40
N GLY A 6 18.15 -11.90 4.23
CA GLY A 6 17.34 -11.49 5.37
C GLY A 6 18.16 -10.73 6.43
N GLU A 7 19.35 -11.22 6.77
CA GLU A 7 20.28 -10.59 7.72
C GLU A 7 20.75 -9.22 7.21
N ILE A 8 21.15 -9.13 5.94
CA ILE A 8 21.55 -7.86 5.31
C ILE A 8 20.38 -6.85 5.36
N THR A 9 19.18 -7.28 5.02
CA THR A 9 17.99 -6.42 5.03
C THR A 9 17.71 -5.92 6.46
N ALA A 10 17.82 -6.77 7.47
CA ALA A 10 17.64 -6.39 8.87
C ALA A 10 18.68 -5.35 9.32
N LEU A 11 19.97 -5.56 9.02
CA LEU A 11 21.03 -4.62 9.35
C LEU A 11 20.86 -3.27 8.62
N ARG A 12 20.38 -3.28 7.38
CA ARG A 12 20.05 -2.04 6.64
C ARG A 12 18.93 -1.25 7.30
N ARG A 13 17.92 -1.91 7.85
CA ARG A 13 16.86 -1.24 8.64
C ARG A 13 17.40 -0.59 9.92
N LEU A 14 18.51 -1.12 10.47
CA LEU A 14 19.21 -0.51 11.59
C LEU A 14 20.18 0.62 11.19
N GLY A 15 20.20 1.03 9.91
CA GLY A 15 20.99 2.17 9.43
C GLY A 15 22.39 1.82 8.92
N LEU A 16 22.66 0.54 8.62
CA LEU A 16 23.87 0.13 7.92
C LEU A 16 23.64 0.21 6.39
N THR A 17 24.69 0.54 5.65
CA THR A 17 24.69 0.38 4.20
C THR A 17 24.84 -1.09 3.83
N GLU A 18 24.61 -1.44 2.58
CA GLU A 18 24.78 -2.83 2.10
C GLU A 18 26.20 -3.35 2.31
N TYR A 19 27.22 -2.55 2.01
CA TYR A 19 28.62 -2.94 2.20
C TYR A 19 29.00 -3.07 3.67
N GLU A 20 28.53 -2.19 4.53
CA GLU A 20 28.70 -2.31 5.97
C GLU A 20 28.06 -3.58 6.52
N SER A 21 26.83 -3.90 6.09
CA SER A 21 26.12 -5.11 6.50
C SER A 21 26.90 -6.37 6.09
N ARG A 22 27.39 -6.42 4.85
CA ARG A 22 28.19 -7.55 4.34
C ARG A 22 29.49 -7.73 5.11
N ILE A 23 30.24 -6.66 5.38
CA ILE A 23 31.49 -6.71 6.16
C ILE A 23 31.21 -7.20 7.57
N TYR A 24 30.21 -6.65 8.24
CA TYR A 24 29.87 -7.02 9.60
C TYR A 24 29.46 -8.50 9.72
N LEU A 25 28.65 -9.01 8.80
CA LEU A 25 28.27 -10.43 8.74
C LEU A 25 29.47 -11.36 8.50
N VAL A 26 30.39 -10.98 7.61
CA VAL A 26 31.63 -11.74 7.40
C VAL A 26 32.44 -11.79 8.66
N LEU A 27 32.62 -10.66 9.37
CA LEU A 27 33.33 -10.60 10.62
C LEU A 27 32.70 -11.49 11.72
N ILE A 28 31.37 -11.47 11.84
CA ILE A 28 30.65 -12.31 12.80
C ILE A 28 30.86 -13.81 12.52
N LYS A 29 30.88 -14.19 11.24
CA LYS A 29 31.02 -15.60 10.85
C LYS A 29 32.44 -16.12 10.91
N MET A 30 33.42 -15.27 10.58
CA MET A 30 34.81 -15.68 10.42
C MET A 30 35.73 -15.23 11.57
N GLY A 31 35.27 -14.31 12.41
CA GLY A 31 36.09 -13.68 13.42
C GLY A 31 37.07 -12.64 12.84
N PRO A 32 38.17 -12.35 13.55
CA PRO A 32 39.13 -11.33 13.14
C PRO A 32 39.85 -11.71 11.84
N ILE A 33 39.74 -10.85 10.81
CA ILE A 33 40.35 -11.04 9.48
C ILE A 33 40.84 -9.72 8.88
N LYS A 34 41.64 -9.82 7.81
CA LYS A 34 42.23 -8.67 7.10
C LYS A 34 41.28 -8.03 6.10
N ALA A 35 41.56 -6.78 5.72
CA ALA A 35 40.72 -6.06 4.73
C ALA A 35 40.64 -6.77 3.38
N SER A 36 41.70 -7.46 2.94
CA SER A 36 41.68 -8.24 1.69
C SER A 36 40.70 -9.40 1.72
N GLU A 37 40.59 -10.06 2.88
CA GLU A 37 39.69 -11.18 3.12
C GLU A 37 38.24 -10.67 3.24
N LEU A 38 38.03 -9.53 3.93
CA LEU A 38 36.71 -8.85 3.97
C LEU A 38 36.17 -8.48 2.58
N SER A 39 37.07 -7.95 1.72
CA SER A 39 36.73 -7.66 0.32
C SER A 39 36.33 -8.91 -0.45
N PHE A 40 37.08 -10.01 -0.27
CA PHE A 40 36.85 -11.26 -0.96
C PHE A 40 35.56 -11.96 -0.51
N PHE A 41 35.44 -12.23 0.80
CA PHE A 41 34.28 -12.95 1.34
C PHE A 41 32.99 -12.13 1.34
N GLY A 42 33.08 -10.81 1.50
CA GLY A 42 31.96 -9.89 1.43
C GLY A 42 31.52 -9.58 -0.01
N GLN A 43 32.30 -10.00 -1.00
CA GLN A 43 32.08 -9.67 -2.42
C GLN A 43 31.98 -8.15 -2.65
N ILE A 44 32.90 -7.40 -2.02
CA ILE A 44 32.90 -5.93 -2.03
C ILE A 44 34.13 -5.44 -2.80
N PRO A 45 33.98 -4.45 -3.70
CA PRO A 45 35.13 -3.86 -4.36
C PRO A 45 36.15 -3.30 -3.33
N ARG A 46 37.44 -3.57 -3.52
CA ARG A 46 38.51 -3.12 -2.63
C ARG A 46 38.44 -1.62 -2.35
N THR A 47 38.09 -0.83 -3.34
CA THR A 47 37.95 0.64 -3.22
C THR A 47 36.83 1.06 -2.24
N LYS A 48 35.83 0.22 -2.03
CA LYS A 48 34.71 0.47 -1.11
C LYS A 48 34.91 -0.15 0.26
N THR A 49 35.74 -1.21 0.36
CA THR A 49 35.96 -1.95 1.60
C THR A 49 36.52 -1.07 2.71
N TYR A 50 37.56 -0.26 2.43
CA TYR A 50 38.20 0.60 3.45
C TYR A 50 37.25 1.70 3.93
N GLY A 51 36.43 2.26 3.03
CA GLY A 51 35.39 3.23 3.41
C GLY A 51 34.34 2.63 4.35
N ALA A 52 33.86 1.43 4.04
CA ALA A 52 32.88 0.73 4.87
C ALA A 52 33.46 0.28 6.22
N ILE A 53 34.73 -0.17 6.26
CA ILE A 53 35.44 -0.48 7.50
C ILE A 53 35.51 0.75 8.41
N LYS A 54 35.91 1.91 7.88
CA LYS A 54 36.01 3.16 8.62
C LYS A 54 34.66 3.60 9.21
N GLU A 55 33.59 3.44 8.44
CA GLU A 55 32.25 3.74 8.94
C GLU A 55 31.78 2.77 10.01
N LEU A 56 32.08 1.48 9.87
CA LEU A 56 31.76 0.48 10.91
C LEU A 56 32.56 0.74 12.19
N GLU A 57 33.83 1.14 12.08
CA GLU A 57 34.66 1.56 13.23
C GLU A 57 34.04 2.78 13.92
N ARG A 58 33.67 3.82 13.13
CA ARG A 58 33.03 5.04 13.66
C ARG A 58 31.72 4.73 14.37
N LYS A 59 30.97 3.73 13.89
CA LYS A 59 29.74 3.24 14.51
C LYS A 59 29.97 2.29 15.69
N GLY A 60 31.24 1.94 15.98
CA GLY A 60 31.60 1.01 17.06
C GLY A 60 31.28 -0.46 16.75
N LEU A 61 30.99 -0.81 15.51
CA LEU A 61 30.59 -2.17 15.09
C LEU A 61 31.81 -3.09 14.89
N LEU A 62 33.00 -2.53 14.76
CA LEU A 62 34.26 -3.27 14.72
C LEU A 62 35.39 -2.52 15.43
N GLY A 63 36.40 -3.30 15.85
CA GLY A 63 37.66 -2.79 16.36
C GLY A 63 38.84 -3.18 15.45
N ILE A 64 39.91 -2.37 15.47
CA ILE A 64 41.13 -2.63 14.74
C ILE A 64 42.11 -3.37 15.65
N ILE A 65 42.65 -4.50 15.17
CA ILE A 65 43.76 -5.22 15.79
C ILE A 65 45.06 -4.77 15.12
N PRO A 66 45.94 -4.07 15.84
CA PRO A 66 47.21 -3.60 15.28
C PRO A 66 48.06 -4.76 14.75
N GLY A 67 48.62 -4.57 13.53
CA GLY A 67 49.49 -5.57 12.91
C GLY A 67 49.96 -5.10 11.52
N LYS A 68 50.79 -5.91 10.88
CA LYS A 68 51.26 -5.68 9.51
C LYS A 68 50.99 -6.93 8.67
N PRO A 69 49.88 -7.02 7.97
CA PRO A 69 48.76 -6.05 7.85
C PRO A 69 47.82 -6.05 9.08
N GLU A 70 47.03 -4.98 9.24
CA GLU A 70 46.01 -4.85 10.27
C GLU A 70 44.89 -5.89 10.08
N ALA A 71 44.33 -6.34 11.19
CA ALA A 71 43.12 -7.17 11.19
C ALA A 71 41.96 -6.43 11.87
N TYR A 72 40.73 -6.82 11.55
CA TYR A 72 39.49 -6.22 12.02
C TYR A 72 38.68 -7.27 12.76
N ALA A 73 38.22 -6.94 13.95
CA ALA A 73 37.38 -7.82 14.77
C ALA A 73 35.99 -7.24 14.96
N PRO A 74 34.94 -8.06 14.96
CA PRO A 74 33.57 -7.55 15.20
C PRO A 74 33.41 -7.19 16.68
N SER A 75 32.67 -6.13 16.96
CA SER A 75 32.11 -5.89 18.29
C SER A 75 30.90 -6.82 18.51
N SER A 76 30.59 -7.11 19.78
CA SER A 76 29.48 -7.98 20.15
C SER A 76 28.14 -7.45 19.58
N PRO A 77 27.37 -8.24 18.80
CA PRO A 77 26.10 -7.81 18.27
C PRO A 77 25.13 -7.33 19.35
N GLY A 78 25.08 -7.98 20.49
CA GLY A 78 24.24 -7.60 21.62
C GLY A 78 24.55 -6.22 22.16
N GLU A 79 25.86 -5.84 22.18
CA GLU A 79 26.29 -4.55 22.72
C GLU A 79 26.06 -3.39 21.72
N VAL A 80 26.27 -3.65 20.44
CA VAL A 80 26.28 -2.57 19.43
C VAL A 80 25.00 -2.45 18.61
N LEU A 81 24.26 -3.55 18.39
CA LEU A 81 23.00 -3.50 17.63
C LEU A 81 21.79 -3.26 18.51
N MET A 82 21.79 -3.73 19.79
CA MET A 82 20.64 -3.49 20.68
C MET A 82 20.35 -2.01 20.93
N PRO A 83 21.34 -1.11 21.11
CA PRO A 83 21.05 0.33 21.17
C PRO A 83 20.39 0.88 19.90
N LEU A 84 20.75 0.35 18.71
CA LEU A 84 20.10 0.75 17.45
C LEU A 84 18.66 0.27 17.37
N VAL A 85 18.39 -0.95 17.81
CA VAL A 85 17.01 -1.48 17.91
C VAL A 85 16.17 -0.64 18.89
N THR A 86 16.70 -0.33 20.06
CA THR A 86 16.02 0.50 21.06
C THR A 86 15.72 1.90 20.53
N LYS A 87 16.68 2.51 19.81
CA LYS A 87 16.45 3.79 19.17
C LYS A 87 15.32 3.71 18.15
N LEU A 88 15.33 2.72 17.26
CA LEU A 88 14.29 2.53 16.24
C LEU A 88 12.91 2.32 16.86
N SER A 89 12.82 1.55 17.95
CA SER A 89 11.57 1.35 18.68
C SER A 89 11.04 2.65 19.29
N ARG A 90 11.92 3.49 19.84
CA ARG A 90 11.54 4.78 20.38
C ARG A 90 11.06 5.72 19.28
N ASP A 91 11.80 5.80 18.16
CA ASP A 91 11.43 6.65 17.02
C ASP A 91 10.05 6.23 16.46
N LEU A 92 9.74 4.93 16.46
CA LEU A 92 8.43 4.39 16.08
C LEU A 92 7.33 4.87 17.05
N THR A 93 7.56 4.71 18.37
CA THR A 93 6.59 5.13 19.39
C THR A 93 6.33 6.65 19.33
N GLU A 94 7.37 7.45 19.14
CA GLU A 94 7.23 8.90 18.97
C GLU A 94 6.41 9.25 17.73
N ALA A 95 6.63 8.54 16.60
CA ALA A 95 5.84 8.70 15.39
C ALA A 95 4.36 8.29 15.59
N GLU A 96 4.09 7.20 16.31
CA GLU A 96 2.73 6.77 16.64
C GLU A 96 1.98 7.83 17.46
N VAL A 97 2.63 8.44 18.45
CA VAL A 97 2.04 9.53 19.24
C VAL A 97 1.68 10.73 18.37
N VAL A 98 2.60 11.14 17.49
CA VAL A 98 2.35 12.27 16.56
C VAL A 98 1.18 11.96 15.62
N VAL A 99 1.07 10.73 15.11
CA VAL A 99 -0.06 10.32 14.26
C VAL A 99 -1.38 10.36 15.04
N GLN A 100 -1.39 9.91 16.30
CA GLN A 100 -2.57 9.99 17.16
C GLN A 100 -2.98 11.44 17.43
N ASP A 101 -2.04 12.32 17.75
CA ASP A 101 -2.30 13.74 17.98
C ASP A 101 -2.86 14.43 16.71
N LEU A 102 -2.30 14.11 15.55
CA LEU A 102 -2.81 14.61 14.27
C LEU A 102 -4.22 14.08 13.97
N ALA A 103 -4.51 12.82 14.28
CA ALA A 103 -5.84 12.25 14.10
C ALA A 103 -6.86 12.94 15.01
N LEU A 104 -6.52 13.18 16.28
CA LEU A 104 -7.38 13.92 17.22
C LEU A 104 -7.59 15.37 16.77
N ALA A 105 -6.54 16.04 16.29
CA ALA A 105 -6.65 17.39 15.73
C ALA A 105 -7.53 17.43 14.48
N TYR A 106 -7.43 16.44 13.62
CA TYR A 106 -8.28 16.30 12.45
C TYR A 106 -9.75 16.11 12.84
N GLU A 107 -10.05 15.21 13.76
CA GLU A 107 -11.41 14.98 14.24
C GLU A 107 -11.99 16.22 14.94
N SER A 108 -11.20 16.91 15.77
CA SER A 108 -11.67 18.15 16.43
C SER A 108 -11.91 19.29 15.43
N ASN A 109 -11.12 19.38 14.35
CA ASN A 109 -11.33 20.36 13.28
C ASN A 109 -12.50 20.01 12.35
N LYS A 110 -12.90 18.73 12.27
CA LYS A 110 -14.08 18.28 11.52
C LYS A 110 -15.37 18.92 12.03
N PHE A 111 -15.41 19.31 13.32
CA PHE A 111 -16.52 20.04 13.94
C PHE A 111 -16.41 21.56 13.82
N VAL A 112 -15.23 22.11 13.57
CA VAL A 112 -15.08 23.50 13.16
C VAL A 112 -15.38 23.55 11.67
N LYS A 113 -16.68 23.45 11.32
CA LYS A 113 -17.16 23.89 10.02
C LYS A 113 -16.75 25.36 9.87
N ARG A 114 -15.54 25.65 9.37
CA ARG A 114 -15.39 26.84 8.56
C ARG A 114 -16.47 26.66 7.50
N GLU A 115 -17.44 27.55 7.50
CA GLU A 115 -18.34 27.71 6.40
C GLU A 115 -17.47 28.03 5.18
N ILE A 116 -16.98 26.98 4.52
CA ILE A 116 -16.58 27.08 3.14
C ILE A 116 -17.90 27.49 2.46
N PRO A 117 -17.94 28.64 1.77
CA PRO A 117 -19.17 29.09 1.13
C PRO A 117 -19.77 27.90 0.39
N LYS A 118 -21.07 27.64 0.57
CA LYS A 118 -21.78 26.49 -0.06
C LYS A 118 -21.68 26.45 -1.58
N GLU A 119 -21.06 27.46 -2.18
CA GLU A 119 -20.78 27.62 -3.61
C GLU A 119 -19.36 27.20 -4.01
N ALA A 120 -18.49 26.78 -3.06
CA ALA A 120 -17.10 26.47 -3.34
C ALA A 120 -16.86 24.96 -3.24
N GLN A 121 -16.68 24.38 -4.40
CA GLN A 121 -16.15 23.05 -4.67
C GLN A 121 -17.10 21.87 -4.36
N GLU A 122 -17.97 21.58 -5.31
CA GLU A 122 -18.63 20.28 -5.41
C GLU A 122 -17.72 19.21 -6.06
N PHE A 123 -16.49 19.54 -6.42
CA PHE A 123 -15.55 18.69 -7.14
C PHE A 123 -14.17 18.68 -6.47
N TRP A 124 -13.63 17.49 -6.26
CA TRP A 124 -12.29 17.27 -5.74
C TRP A 124 -11.52 16.36 -6.68
N GLU A 125 -10.33 16.78 -7.06
CA GLU A 125 -9.39 15.94 -7.80
C GLU A 125 -8.58 15.09 -6.81
N LEU A 126 -8.46 13.81 -7.10
CA LEU A 126 -7.65 12.84 -6.35
C LEU A 126 -6.58 12.31 -7.29
N GLU A 127 -5.34 12.26 -6.82
CA GLU A 127 -4.21 11.76 -7.59
C GLU A 127 -3.50 10.61 -6.88
N GLY A 128 -3.03 9.65 -7.69
CA GLY A 128 -2.32 8.48 -7.23
C GLY A 128 -3.23 7.37 -6.69
N ARG A 129 -2.98 6.16 -7.18
CA ARG A 129 -3.80 4.97 -6.87
C ARG A 129 -3.98 4.71 -5.36
N PRO A 130 -2.92 4.74 -4.52
CA PRO A 130 -3.11 4.50 -3.09
C PRO A 130 -4.00 5.54 -2.41
N GLY A 131 -3.89 6.82 -2.80
CA GLY A 131 -4.74 7.89 -2.28
C GLY A 131 -6.22 7.69 -2.64
N ILE A 132 -6.49 7.31 -3.89
CA ILE A 132 -7.85 7.03 -4.37
C ILE A 132 -8.43 5.81 -3.65
N ILE A 133 -7.67 4.73 -3.50
CA ILE A 133 -8.07 3.52 -2.75
C ILE A 133 -8.42 3.87 -1.29
N ASN A 134 -7.57 4.63 -0.61
CA ASN A 134 -7.82 5.04 0.77
C ASN A 134 -9.09 5.90 0.89
N LYS A 135 -9.31 6.83 -0.05
CA LYS A 135 -10.52 7.66 -0.06
C LYS A 135 -11.77 6.82 -0.30
N LEU A 136 -11.72 5.87 -1.24
CA LEU A 136 -12.84 4.95 -1.49
C LEU A 136 -13.15 4.09 -0.25
N ASN A 137 -12.14 3.53 0.42
CA ASN A 137 -12.34 2.76 1.65
C ASN A 137 -12.99 3.59 2.75
N GLN A 138 -12.60 4.86 2.90
CA GLN A 138 -13.23 5.78 3.83
C GLN A 138 -14.72 5.98 3.50
N ILE A 139 -15.05 6.32 2.25
CA ILE A 139 -16.43 6.59 1.81
C ILE A 139 -17.29 5.31 1.91
N PHE A 140 -16.73 4.14 1.58
CA PHE A 140 -17.43 2.86 1.74
C PHE A 140 -17.74 2.58 3.22
N GLY A 141 -16.82 2.83 4.13
CA GLY A 141 -17.04 2.67 5.56
C GLY A 141 -18.11 3.61 6.13
N ASP A 142 -18.31 4.77 5.53
CA ASP A 142 -19.31 5.76 5.92
C ASP A 142 -20.69 5.54 5.23
N SER A 143 -20.78 4.57 4.29
CA SER A 143 -22.00 4.29 3.53
C SER A 143 -23.07 3.57 4.37
N SER A 144 -24.34 3.88 4.13
CA SER A 144 -25.45 3.33 4.92
C SER A 144 -26.64 2.80 4.10
N LYS A 145 -26.63 2.99 2.78
CA LYS A 145 -27.74 2.58 1.91
C LYS A 145 -27.28 1.76 0.73
N THR A 146 -26.49 2.34 -0.17
CA THR A 146 -26.13 1.71 -1.45
C THR A 146 -24.72 2.08 -1.90
N ILE A 147 -24.02 1.11 -2.47
CA ILE A 147 -22.78 1.29 -3.22
C ILE A 147 -23.00 0.66 -4.59
N ASN A 148 -22.91 1.46 -5.65
CA ASN A 148 -22.97 1.00 -7.03
C ASN A 148 -21.62 1.15 -7.67
N TYR A 149 -20.94 0.06 -7.94
CA TYR A 149 -19.58 0.04 -8.45
C TYR A 149 -19.55 -0.50 -9.88
N CYS A 150 -19.26 0.37 -10.84
CA CYS A 150 -18.99 -0.01 -12.23
C CYS A 150 -17.48 0.05 -12.48
N THR A 151 -16.89 -1.02 -13.00
CA THR A 151 -15.45 -1.10 -13.15
C THR A 151 -15.03 -1.95 -14.36
N THR A 152 -13.74 -1.84 -14.72
CA THR A 152 -13.12 -2.65 -15.79
C THR A 152 -12.76 -4.05 -15.31
N ALA A 153 -12.37 -4.95 -16.23
CA ALA A 153 -11.94 -6.30 -15.86
C ALA A 153 -10.73 -6.30 -14.92
N ALA A 154 -9.72 -5.47 -15.16
CA ALA A 154 -8.58 -5.30 -14.28
C ALA A 154 -8.96 -4.53 -13.00
N GLY A 155 -9.89 -3.56 -13.13
CA GLY A 155 -10.45 -2.83 -12.00
C GLY A 155 -11.16 -3.73 -10.99
N LEU A 156 -11.86 -4.79 -11.45
CA LEU A 156 -12.49 -5.75 -10.56
C LEU A 156 -11.46 -6.47 -9.67
N VAL A 157 -10.32 -6.87 -10.24
CA VAL A 157 -9.25 -7.52 -9.47
C VAL A 157 -8.63 -6.55 -8.46
N ARG A 158 -8.44 -5.28 -8.84
CA ARG A 158 -7.98 -4.24 -7.90
C ARG A 158 -8.99 -3.98 -6.79
N ALA A 159 -10.27 -3.85 -7.15
CA ALA A 159 -11.35 -3.65 -6.19
C ALA A 159 -11.42 -4.81 -5.18
N TYR A 160 -11.31 -6.04 -5.62
CA TYR A 160 -11.24 -7.20 -4.75
C TYR A 160 -10.09 -7.10 -3.76
N LYS A 161 -8.86 -6.83 -4.24
CA LYS A 161 -7.67 -6.72 -3.40
C LYS A 161 -7.72 -5.56 -2.40
N ALA A 162 -8.33 -4.45 -2.79
CA ALA A 162 -8.27 -3.20 -2.03
C ALA A 162 -9.49 -2.94 -1.16
N HIS A 163 -10.66 -3.47 -1.54
CA HIS A 163 -11.95 -3.06 -0.97
C HIS A 163 -12.81 -4.24 -0.50
N CYS A 164 -12.45 -5.51 -0.78
CA CYS A 164 -13.32 -6.66 -0.51
C CYS A 164 -13.76 -6.70 0.96
N GLU A 165 -12.82 -6.58 1.89
CA GLU A 165 -13.11 -6.64 3.33
C GLU A 165 -14.10 -5.56 3.78
N ILE A 166 -13.93 -4.31 3.33
CA ILE A 166 -14.83 -3.21 3.71
C ILE A 166 -16.21 -3.35 3.05
N LEU A 167 -16.26 -3.76 1.77
CA LEU A 167 -17.51 -3.96 1.05
C LEU A 167 -18.33 -5.12 1.63
N GLU A 168 -17.69 -6.22 2.00
CA GLU A 168 -18.36 -7.31 2.72
C GLU A 168 -18.87 -6.89 4.09
N LYS A 169 -18.07 -6.12 4.82
CA LYS A 169 -18.47 -5.61 6.14
C LYS A 169 -19.72 -4.77 6.04
N VAL A 170 -19.73 -3.72 5.21
CA VAL A 170 -20.89 -2.83 5.07
C VAL A 170 -22.10 -3.53 4.48
N SER A 171 -21.91 -4.53 3.61
CA SER A 171 -22.99 -5.37 3.10
C SER A 171 -23.66 -6.19 4.21
N LYS A 172 -22.87 -6.77 5.12
CA LYS A 172 -23.39 -7.47 6.32
C LYS A 172 -24.11 -6.53 7.30
N GLU A 173 -23.75 -5.25 7.30
CA GLU A 173 -24.38 -4.18 8.09
C GLU A 173 -25.66 -3.64 7.43
N GLY A 174 -26.00 -4.10 6.21
CA GLY A 174 -27.26 -3.78 5.52
C GLY A 174 -27.13 -2.81 4.35
N THR A 175 -25.93 -2.37 3.98
CA THR A 175 -25.69 -1.57 2.78
C THR A 175 -25.83 -2.45 1.53
N GLY A 176 -26.64 -2.06 0.57
CA GLY A 176 -26.77 -2.74 -0.71
C GLY A 176 -25.56 -2.50 -1.60
N VAL A 177 -24.71 -3.51 -1.81
CA VAL A 177 -23.51 -3.41 -2.66
C VAL A 177 -23.75 -4.12 -3.98
N ARG A 178 -23.71 -3.35 -5.09
CA ARG A 178 -23.92 -3.85 -6.45
C ARG A 178 -22.70 -3.57 -7.31
N ILE A 179 -22.18 -4.58 -8.00
CA ILE A 179 -20.97 -4.48 -8.81
C ILE A 179 -21.26 -4.87 -10.26
N LEU A 180 -20.83 -4.02 -11.20
CA LEU A 180 -20.83 -4.27 -12.64
C LEU A 180 -19.41 -4.34 -13.16
N SER A 181 -19.04 -5.43 -13.84
CA SER A 181 -17.74 -5.57 -14.49
C SER A 181 -17.77 -6.54 -15.65
N PRO A 182 -16.97 -6.33 -16.69
CA PRO A 182 -16.69 -7.38 -17.68
C PRO A 182 -15.99 -8.56 -17.03
N THR A 183 -16.28 -9.78 -17.51
CA THR A 183 -15.58 -11.00 -17.06
C THR A 183 -14.69 -11.51 -18.18
N THR A 184 -13.43 -11.79 -17.85
CA THR A 184 -12.39 -12.37 -18.71
C THR A 184 -11.82 -13.63 -18.07
N SER A 185 -10.97 -14.37 -18.80
CA SER A 185 -10.26 -15.52 -18.21
C SER A 185 -9.39 -15.14 -17.02
N GLU A 186 -8.89 -13.90 -16.97
CA GLU A 186 -7.98 -13.42 -15.93
C GLU A 186 -8.68 -13.02 -14.63
N ASN A 187 -9.94 -12.59 -14.69
CA ASN A 187 -10.70 -12.16 -13.51
C ASN A 187 -11.88 -13.08 -13.13
N SER A 188 -12.12 -14.16 -13.87
CA SER A 188 -13.26 -15.04 -13.65
C SER A 188 -13.31 -15.68 -12.26
N GLY A 189 -12.14 -15.98 -11.66
CA GLY A 189 -12.05 -16.47 -10.29
C GLY A 189 -12.54 -15.43 -9.28
N VAL A 190 -12.02 -14.22 -9.39
CA VAL A 190 -12.42 -13.08 -8.54
C VAL A 190 -13.89 -12.73 -8.72
N ALA A 191 -14.39 -12.72 -9.96
CA ALA A 191 -15.81 -12.47 -10.23
C ALA A 191 -16.73 -13.50 -9.56
N ARG A 192 -16.32 -14.78 -9.53
CA ARG A 192 -17.05 -15.82 -8.82
C ARG A 192 -17.06 -15.59 -7.32
N GLU A 193 -15.91 -15.35 -6.70
CA GLU A 193 -15.80 -15.09 -5.26
C GLU A 193 -16.64 -13.87 -4.84
N ILE A 194 -16.58 -12.78 -5.59
CA ILE A 194 -17.41 -11.59 -5.34
C ILE A 194 -18.90 -11.93 -5.44
N SER A 195 -19.33 -12.73 -6.43
CA SER A 195 -20.73 -13.06 -6.62
C SER A 195 -21.31 -13.96 -5.53
N GLU A 196 -20.49 -14.58 -4.69
CA GLU A 196 -20.93 -15.38 -3.55
C GLU A 196 -21.31 -14.52 -2.33
N VAL A 197 -20.79 -13.28 -2.27
CA VAL A 197 -20.93 -12.41 -1.09
C VAL A 197 -21.57 -11.05 -1.38
N LEU A 198 -21.55 -10.60 -2.65
CA LEU A 198 -22.08 -9.31 -3.09
C LEU A 198 -22.93 -9.49 -4.35
N ASP A 199 -23.81 -8.52 -4.61
CA ASP A 199 -24.61 -8.52 -5.85
C ASP A 199 -23.70 -8.15 -7.05
N PHE A 200 -23.53 -9.13 -7.96
CA PHE A 200 -22.64 -8.98 -9.11
C PHE A 200 -23.35 -9.29 -10.42
N LYS A 201 -23.15 -8.46 -11.43
CA LYS A 201 -23.60 -8.73 -12.81
C LYS A 201 -22.49 -8.52 -13.82
N ILE A 202 -22.49 -9.34 -14.87
CA ILE A 202 -21.46 -9.32 -15.91
C ILE A 202 -21.88 -8.32 -16.98
N LEU A 203 -20.98 -7.38 -17.31
CA LEU A 203 -21.12 -6.49 -18.44
C LEU A 203 -20.68 -7.20 -19.74
N ASP A 204 -21.56 -7.22 -20.74
CA ASP A 204 -21.27 -7.83 -22.05
C ASP A 204 -20.38 -6.93 -22.94
N SER A 205 -20.30 -5.64 -22.64
CA SER A 205 -19.47 -4.68 -23.37
C SER A 205 -18.67 -3.82 -22.38
N PRO A 206 -17.41 -3.50 -22.67
CA PRO A 206 -16.65 -2.59 -21.81
C PRO A 206 -17.35 -1.23 -21.82
N PHE A 207 -17.99 -0.92 -20.72
CA PHE A 207 -18.40 0.43 -20.38
C PHE A 207 -17.11 1.16 -20.04
N GLY A 208 -16.55 1.96 -20.90
CA GLY A 208 -15.20 2.53 -20.75
C GLY A 208 -14.98 3.38 -19.49
N GLU A 209 -15.91 3.35 -18.55
CA GLU A 209 -15.89 4.17 -17.35
C GLU A 209 -15.77 3.31 -16.09
N ASN A 210 -14.94 3.80 -15.18
CA ASN A 210 -14.72 3.25 -13.87
C ASN A 210 -15.28 4.27 -12.86
N PHE A 211 -16.44 3.99 -12.29
CA PHE A 211 -17.08 4.90 -11.36
C PHE A 211 -17.78 4.17 -10.21
N VAL A 212 -17.99 4.90 -9.13
CA VAL A 212 -18.73 4.43 -7.96
C VAL A 212 -19.71 5.52 -7.53
N THR A 213 -20.97 5.17 -7.31
CA THR A 213 -21.92 6.02 -6.61
C THR A 213 -22.20 5.46 -5.21
N ILE A 214 -22.33 6.33 -4.24
CA ILE A 214 -22.50 5.98 -2.83
C ILE A 214 -23.71 6.74 -2.27
N ASP A 215 -24.67 6.00 -1.72
CA ASP A 215 -25.88 6.51 -1.05
C ASP A 215 -26.70 7.53 -1.87
N SER A 216 -26.54 7.54 -3.19
CA SER A 216 -27.09 8.58 -4.10
C SER A 216 -26.68 10.01 -3.67
N ARG A 217 -25.49 10.17 -3.11
CA ARG A 217 -24.94 11.44 -2.59
C ARG A 217 -23.56 11.77 -3.10
N GLU A 218 -22.78 10.76 -3.38
CA GLU A 218 -21.39 10.89 -3.79
C GLU A 218 -21.12 10.09 -5.05
N LEU A 219 -20.25 10.61 -5.90
CA LEU A 219 -19.76 9.97 -7.11
C LEU A 219 -18.25 10.08 -7.15
N VAL A 220 -17.58 8.97 -7.44
CA VAL A 220 -16.16 8.94 -7.76
C VAL A 220 -16.01 8.36 -9.16
N VAL A 221 -15.39 9.11 -10.08
CA VAL A 221 -15.02 8.65 -11.43
C VAL A 221 -13.51 8.52 -11.48
N VAL A 222 -13.00 7.36 -11.93
CA VAL A 222 -11.56 7.04 -11.87
C VAL A 222 -11.01 6.81 -13.27
N GLU A 223 -9.97 7.53 -13.62
CA GLU A 223 -9.09 7.26 -14.77
C GLU A 223 -7.87 6.48 -14.29
N THR A 224 -7.75 5.21 -14.68
CA THR A 224 -6.66 4.33 -14.25
C THR A 224 -5.49 4.35 -15.21
N LYS A 225 -4.27 4.58 -14.71
CA LYS A 225 -3.02 4.57 -15.48
C LYS A 225 -1.83 4.02 -14.68
N PRO A 226 -1.15 2.95 -15.12
CA PRO A 226 -1.56 2.04 -16.20
C PRO A 226 -2.73 1.14 -15.76
N GLU A 227 -3.43 0.57 -16.73
CA GLU A 227 -4.47 -0.45 -16.49
C GLU A 227 -3.80 -1.79 -16.16
N ASP A 228 -3.38 -1.96 -14.91
CA ASP A 228 -2.71 -3.16 -14.37
C ASP A 228 -3.37 -3.64 -13.07
N LEU A 229 -2.84 -4.69 -12.45
CA LEU A 229 -3.42 -5.33 -11.26
C LEU A 229 -2.78 -4.89 -9.92
N ARG A 230 -1.91 -3.87 -9.93
CA ARG A 230 -1.25 -3.35 -8.72
C ARG A 230 -2.19 -2.41 -7.96
N THR A 231 -2.04 -2.38 -6.65
CA THR A 231 -2.79 -1.49 -5.75
C THR A 231 -1.91 -0.49 -5.03
N ASP A 232 -0.61 -0.75 -4.98
CA ASP A 232 0.39 0.02 -4.23
C ASP A 232 0.98 1.19 -5.01
N GLN A 233 0.82 1.24 -6.33
CA GLN A 233 1.35 2.29 -7.20
C GLN A 233 0.54 2.43 -8.49
N GLY A 234 0.52 3.65 -9.03
CA GLY A 234 -0.17 4.02 -10.28
C GLY A 234 -0.37 5.54 -10.31
N ALA A 235 -0.41 6.09 -11.53
CA ALA A 235 -0.67 7.51 -11.78
C ALA A 235 -2.17 7.74 -12.07
N ASP A 236 -3.04 7.05 -11.34
CA ASP A 236 -4.48 7.17 -11.47
C ASP A 236 -4.92 8.58 -11.07
N LYS A 237 -5.96 9.06 -11.73
CA LYS A 237 -6.65 10.29 -11.37
C LYS A 237 -8.12 9.99 -11.13
N ALA A 238 -8.71 10.67 -10.18
CA ALA A 238 -10.14 10.57 -9.95
C ALA A 238 -10.76 11.92 -9.66
N ILE A 239 -12.03 12.05 -9.99
CA ILE A 239 -12.87 13.15 -9.56
C ILE A 239 -13.87 12.58 -8.56
N TRP A 240 -13.85 13.14 -7.35
CA TRP A 240 -14.88 12.91 -6.35
C TRP A 240 -15.82 14.11 -6.33
N THR A 241 -17.12 13.87 -6.35
CA THR A 241 -18.11 14.97 -6.37
C THR A 241 -19.36 14.61 -5.57
N THR A 242 -19.96 15.63 -4.99
CA THR A 242 -21.29 15.59 -4.36
C THR A 242 -22.34 16.33 -5.21
N ASN A 243 -21.98 16.70 -6.44
CA ASN A 243 -22.91 17.37 -7.36
C ASN A 243 -24.08 16.45 -7.69
N ARG A 244 -25.26 16.86 -7.28
CA ARG A 244 -26.46 16.03 -7.34
C ARG A 244 -26.83 15.63 -8.76
N LEU A 245 -26.67 16.53 -9.73
CA LEU A 245 -26.99 16.23 -11.13
C LEU A 245 -26.14 15.08 -11.66
N LEU A 246 -24.82 15.10 -11.37
CA LEU A 246 -23.91 14.05 -11.82
C LEU A 246 -24.13 12.74 -11.07
N VAL A 247 -24.37 12.79 -9.77
CA VAL A 247 -24.69 11.60 -8.97
C VAL A 247 -25.96 10.94 -9.50
N ASP A 248 -27.06 11.70 -9.65
CA ASP A 248 -28.33 11.20 -10.14
C ASP A 248 -28.21 10.62 -11.57
N LEU A 249 -27.41 11.24 -12.43
CA LEU A 249 -27.15 10.75 -13.79
C LEU A 249 -26.45 9.39 -13.77
N HIS A 250 -25.41 9.23 -12.96
CA HIS A 250 -24.65 7.97 -12.88
C HIS A 250 -25.46 6.87 -12.18
N ASP A 251 -26.27 7.20 -11.17
CA ASP A 251 -27.18 6.23 -10.56
C ASP A 251 -28.22 5.72 -11.58
N GLN A 252 -28.85 6.61 -12.34
CA GLN A 252 -29.79 6.22 -13.38
C GLN A 252 -29.12 5.39 -14.49
N LEU A 253 -27.91 5.73 -14.87
CA LEU A 253 -27.13 4.98 -15.84
C LEU A 253 -26.83 3.57 -15.30
N PHE A 254 -26.34 3.48 -14.06
CA PHE A 254 -26.07 2.20 -13.41
C PHE A 254 -27.34 1.35 -13.33
N ASP A 255 -28.45 1.91 -12.87
CA ASP A 255 -29.71 1.19 -12.70
C ASP A 255 -30.28 0.70 -14.05
N ARG A 256 -30.18 1.48 -15.12
CA ARG A 256 -30.55 1.03 -16.46
C ARG A 256 -29.77 -0.18 -16.91
N VAL A 257 -28.43 -0.12 -16.76
CA VAL A 257 -27.56 -1.23 -17.14
C VAL A 257 -27.83 -2.42 -16.23
N TRP A 258 -27.89 -2.21 -14.92
CA TRP A 258 -28.17 -3.26 -13.95
C TRP A 258 -29.46 -4.02 -14.25
N ASN A 259 -30.54 -3.32 -14.52
CA ASN A 259 -31.86 -3.91 -14.77
C ASN A 259 -31.93 -4.61 -16.13
N SER A 260 -31.10 -4.25 -17.10
CA SER A 260 -31.03 -4.90 -18.41
C SER A 260 -30.28 -6.21 -18.43
N LEU A 261 -29.43 -6.46 -17.42
CA LEU A 261 -28.56 -7.62 -17.36
C LEU A 261 -29.17 -8.76 -16.51
N PRO A 262 -29.00 -10.03 -16.90
CA PRO A 262 -29.37 -11.17 -16.07
C PRO A 262 -28.46 -11.28 -14.84
N ALA A 263 -28.86 -12.07 -13.84
CA ALA A 263 -27.98 -12.45 -12.75
C ALA A 263 -26.75 -13.20 -13.30
N ALA A 264 -25.58 -12.94 -12.73
CA ALA A 264 -24.35 -13.62 -13.12
C ALA A 264 -24.50 -15.14 -12.97
N ARG A 265 -24.16 -15.89 -14.02
CA ARG A 265 -24.14 -17.36 -14.00
C ARG A 265 -22.73 -17.80 -14.35
N PHE A 266 -22.06 -18.40 -13.40
CA PHE A 266 -20.75 -19.03 -13.61
C PHE A 266 -20.96 -20.52 -13.83
N SER A 267 -20.58 -21.02 -15.02
CA SER A 267 -20.62 -22.47 -15.31
C SER A 267 -19.74 -23.21 -14.32
N SER A 268 -20.31 -24.16 -13.60
CA SER A 268 -19.54 -25.12 -12.81
C SER A 268 -18.69 -25.95 -13.78
N LYS A 269 -17.38 -25.81 -13.73
CA LYS A 269 -16.46 -26.76 -14.35
C LYS A 269 -15.89 -27.66 -13.27
#